data_7415f0db5c2ab1c81cd5b75dcddd0952
#
_entry.id   7415f0db5c2ab1c81cd5b75dcddd0952
#
_cell.length_a   1.000
_cell.length_b   1.000
_cell.length_c   1.000
_cell.angle_alpha   90.00
_cell.angle_beta   90.00
_cell.angle_gamma   90.00
#
_symmetry.space_group_name_H-M   'P 1'
#
loop_
_entity.id
_entity.type
_entity.pdbx_description
1 polymer ?
#
loop_
_entity_poly.entity_id
_entity_poly.type
_entity_poly.pdbx_seq_one_letter_code
_entity_poly.pdbx_strand_id
1 'polypeptide(L)'
;MKNWFVPVIRRTAGKVLFLVIILVTVLLFPQRMMAQPFLDVVTLKYTNSPNAGLLNPNKNAVRLQYFSIGTNLPLPFKNKKDAIVFSPYFEKWWSQIIYNPRQGHYSIALPVSFIKSFPQSKWSILLNATARLNDSSISKRTNMQVGGAILVSYKRTENLSWKLGIYVNNELFGVFVMPLAGIDWKINERNNLFGVLPGNLTYEHKINEHFYYGANFRAITNSYGNMTGYWRIDENQLGLYLDTYFNKNFVLNLEAGHSVLRKLRTGIKNTTTYDAKVNDNLYFKLALAYRVRFSKR
;
A
#
# COMPACT_ATOMS: atom_id res chain seq x y z
N MET A 1 6.53 23.07 44.95
CA MET A 1 6.78 21.90 44.08
C MET A 1 5.61 21.78 43.12
N LYS A 2 5.77 22.24 41.84
CA LYS A 2 4.68 22.25 40.85
C LYS A 2 4.56 20.87 40.19
N ASN A 3 3.33 20.38 40.10
CA ASN A 3 2.95 19.07 39.60
C ASN A 3 3.34 18.88 38.09
N TRP A 4 4.51 18.32 37.86
CA TRP A 4 4.99 17.93 36.51
C TRP A 4 4.51 16.53 36.07
N PHE A 5 3.84 15.78 36.95
CA PHE A 5 3.43 14.39 36.68
C PHE A 5 2.12 14.21 35.89
N VAL A 6 1.23 15.21 35.88
CA VAL A 6 -0.10 15.07 35.27
C VAL A 6 -0.09 15.01 33.72
N PRO A 7 0.76 15.76 32.98
CA PRO A 7 0.75 15.71 31.51
C PRO A 7 1.38 14.43 30.94
N VAL A 8 2.29 13.78 31.68
CA VAL A 8 2.94 12.53 31.21
C VAL A 8 1.96 11.36 31.28
N ILE A 9 1.17 11.26 32.35
CA ILE A 9 0.19 10.19 32.54
C ILE A 9 -0.95 10.28 31.51
N ARG A 10 -1.43 11.47 31.16
CA ARG A 10 -2.44 11.63 30.11
C ARG A 10 -1.93 11.25 28.71
N ARG A 11 -0.65 11.52 28.38
CA ARG A 11 -0.06 11.13 27.10
C ARG A 11 0.17 9.62 26.99
N THR A 12 0.54 8.95 28.07
CA THR A 12 0.70 7.50 28.10
C THR A 12 -0.64 6.78 28.09
N ALA A 13 -1.65 7.24 28.80
CA ALA A 13 -3.00 6.67 28.80
C ALA A 13 -3.64 6.73 27.40
N GLY A 14 -3.49 7.82 26.66
CA GLY A 14 -3.97 7.92 25.28
C GLY A 14 -3.30 6.93 24.33
N LYS A 15 -2.00 6.70 24.47
CA LYS A 15 -1.28 5.70 23.66
C LYS A 15 -1.70 4.27 23.98
N VAL A 16 -1.89 3.95 25.27
CA VAL A 16 -2.37 2.63 25.70
C VAL A 16 -3.81 2.41 25.22
N LEU A 17 -4.69 3.40 25.36
CA LEU A 17 -6.07 3.32 24.86
C LEU A 17 -6.10 3.12 23.34
N PHE A 18 -5.28 3.81 22.57
CA PHE A 18 -5.17 3.64 21.13
C PHE A 18 -4.71 2.22 20.75
N LEU A 19 -3.69 1.68 21.43
CA LEU A 19 -3.23 0.30 21.25
C LEU A 19 -4.30 -0.73 21.63
N VAL A 20 -5.05 -0.49 22.70
CA VAL A 20 -6.16 -1.35 23.14
C VAL A 20 -7.30 -1.32 22.11
N ILE A 21 -7.65 -0.16 21.57
CA ILE A 21 -8.68 -0.04 20.53
C ILE A 21 -8.25 -0.81 19.26
N ILE A 22 -7.00 -0.68 18.83
CA ILE A 22 -6.46 -1.46 17.70
C ILE A 22 -6.55 -2.96 18.00
N LEU A 23 -6.12 -3.39 19.18
CA LEU A 23 -6.15 -4.80 19.57
C LEU A 23 -7.57 -5.36 19.63
N VAL A 24 -8.51 -4.60 20.20
CA VAL A 24 -9.93 -5.00 20.30
C VAL A 24 -10.61 -5.05 18.92
N THR A 25 -10.34 -4.08 18.03
CA THR A 25 -10.88 -4.13 16.66
C THR A 25 -10.37 -5.33 15.88
N VAL A 26 -9.09 -5.70 16.05
CA VAL A 26 -8.50 -6.87 15.40
C VAL A 26 -9.10 -8.18 15.93
N LEU A 27 -9.33 -8.27 17.25
CA LEU A 27 -9.93 -9.47 17.86
C LEU A 27 -11.40 -9.68 17.50
N LEU A 28 -12.14 -8.60 17.20
CA LEU A 28 -13.53 -8.64 16.82
C LEU A 28 -13.75 -8.88 15.32
N PHE A 29 -12.67 -8.94 14.53
CA PHE A 29 -12.78 -9.07 13.08
C PHE A 29 -13.27 -10.49 12.68
N PRO A 30 -14.42 -10.60 12.01
CA PRO A 30 -14.91 -11.90 11.58
C PRO A 30 -14.03 -12.45 10.45
N GLN A 31 -13.30 -13.51 10.73
CA GLN A 31 -12.37 -14.19 9.79
C GLN A 31 -13.02 -14.63 8.46
N ARG A 32 -14.37 -14.57 8.36
CA ARG A 32 -15.12 -14.99 7.17
C ARG A 32 -15.23 -13.92 6.07
N MET A 33 -14.80 -12.68 6.33
CA MET A 33 -15.01 -11.56 5.41
C MET A 33 -13.92 -11.37 4.36
N MET A 34 -12.76 -11.96 4.56
CA MET A 34 -11.62 -11.73 3.68
C MET A 34 -11.33 -12.98 2.87
N ALA A 35 -11.32 -12.82 1.54
CA ALA A 35 -10.87 -13.86 0.63
C ALA A 35 -9.33 -13.94 0.60
N GLN A 36 -8.63 -12.89 1.03
CA GLN A 36 -7.18 -12.86 1.20
C GLN A 36 -6.77 -13.67 2.44
N PRO A 37 -5.59 -14.30 2.43
CA PRO A 37 -5.14 -15.17 3.52
C PRO A 37 -4.78 -14.42 4.81
N PHE A 38 -4.53 -13.11 4.73
CA PHE A 38 -4.15 -12.27 5.87
C PHE A 38 -4.49 -10.79 5.68
N LEU A 39 -4.39 -10.04 6.77
CA LEU A 39 -4.45 -8.58 6.81
C LEU A 39 -3.26 -8.06 7.62
N ASP A 40 -2.49 -7.15 7.04
CA ASP A 40 -1.47 -6.37 7.74
C ASP A 40 -2.15 -5.20 8.45
N VAL A 41 -2.28 -5.30 9.78
CA VAL A 41 -2.93 -4.26 10.60
C VAL A 41 -2.04 -3.03 10.72
N VAL A 42 -0.75 -3.24 10.91
CA VAL A 42 0.29 -2.20 10.90
C VAL A 42 1.45 -2.69 10.08
N THR A 43 2.00 -1.83 9.24
CA THR A 43 3.18 -2.15 8.44
C THR A 43 4.16 -1.00 8.47
N LEU A 44 5.42 -1.31 8.69
CA LEU A 44 6.59 -0.45 8.54
C LEU A 44 7.42 -1.01 7.38
N LYS A 45 7.72 -0.19 6.37
CA LYS A 45 8.36 -0.67 5.14
C LYS A 45 9.44 0.29 4.67
N TYR A 46 10.56 -0.25 4.27
CA TYR A 46 11.63 0.47 3.60
C TYR A 46 12.00 -0.24 2.29
N THR A 47 12.13 0.52 1.23
CA THR A 47 12.56 0.01 -0.08
C THR A 47 13.71 0.85 -0.60
N ASN A 48 14.73 0.21 -1.14
CA ASN A 48 15.87 0.82 -1.80
C ASN A 48 16.00 0.26 -3.22
N SER A 49 15.92 1.15 -4.19
CA SER A 49 16.26 0.90 -5.58
C SER A 49 17.56 1.61 -5.87
N PRO A 50 18.69 0.88 -6.02
CA PRO A 50 20.00 1.48 -6.23
C PRO A 50 20.07 2.29 -7.52
N ASN A 51 21.23 2.88 -7.78
CA ASN A 51 21.46 3.73 -8.95
C ASN A 51 21.13 3.01 -10.25
N ALA A 52 20.20 3.57 -11.02
CA ALA A 52 19.84 3.13 -12.36
C ALA A 52 20.08 4.27 -13.35
N GLY A 53 20.69 4.00 -14.49
CA GLY A 53 20.94 4.98 -15.53
C GLY A 53 19.63 5.59 -16.06
N LEU A 54 19.63 6.88 -16.34
CA LEU A 54 18.62 7.51 -17.18
C LEU A 54 18.93 7.20 -18.63
N LEU A 55 17.88 6.87 -19.39
CA LEU A 55 17.98 6.76 -20.86
C LEU A 55 17.93 8.18 -21.45
N ASN A 56 18.99 8.95 -21.19
CA ASN A 56 19.18 10.28 -21.75
C ASN A 56 20.67 10.48 -22.16
N PRO A 57 20.97 11.49 -23.01
CA PRO A 57 22.33 11.75 -23.48
C PRO A 57 23.37 11.96 -22.36
N ASN A 58 22.92 12.47 -21.20
CA ASN A 58 23.80 12.84 -20.10
C ASN A 58 24.20 11.67 -19.19
N LYS A 59 23.71 10.45 -19.46
CA LYS A 59 24.01 9.21 -18.69
C LYS A 59 23.87 9.38 -17.16
N ASN A 60 23.01 10.29 -16.71
CA ASN A 60 22.72 10.47 -15.29
C ASN A 60 22.09 9.21 -14.73
N ALA A 61 22.33 8.94 -13.46
CA ALA A 61 21.68 7.82 -12.78
C ALA A 61 20.75 8.33 -11.69
N VAL A 62 19.68 7.57 -11.42
CA VAL A 62 18.66 7.87 -10.42
C VAL A 62 18.68 6.80 -9.35
N ARG A 63 18.69 7.22 -8.10
CA ARG A 63 18.41 6.37 -6.93
C ARG A 63 17.02 6.71 -6.40
N LEU A 64 16.23 5.69 -6.14
CA LEU A 64 14.94 5.83 -5.48
C LEU A 64 14.95 5.05 -4.17
N GLN A 65 14.52 5.69 -3.11
CA GLN A 65 14.32 5.07 -1.81
C GLN A 65 12.98 5.50 -1.27
N TYR A 66 12.28 4.63 -0.58
CA TYR A 66 11.09 5.06 0.13
C TYR A 66 10.88 4.31 1.44
N PHE A 67 10.31 5.02 2.38
CA PHE A 67 9.87 4.55 3.67
C PHE A 67 8.38 4.77 3.77
N SER A 68 7.66 3.82 4.33
CA SER A 68 6.24 4.00 4.64
C SER A 68 5.86 3.35 5.96
N ILE A 69 4.88 3.96 6.62
CA ILE A 69 4.13 3.38 7.71
C ILE A 69 2.65 3.47 7.38
N GLY A 70 1.94 2.37 7.52
CA GLY A 70 0.51 2.31 7.24
C GLY A 70 -0.21 1.39 8.19
N THR A 71 -1.51 1.57 8.29
CA THR A 71 -2.39 0.72 9.09
C THR A 71 -3.60 0.32 8.27
N ASN A 72 -4.22 -0.80 8.63
CA ASN A 72 -5.54 -1.19 8.16
C ASN A 72 -6.41 -1.50 9.37
N LEU A 73 -7.41 -0.66 9.61
CA LEU A 73 -8.30 -0.72 10.77
C LEU A 73 -9.70 -1.11 10.30
N PRO A 74 -10.04 -2.40 10.26
CA PRO A 74 -11.35 -2.85 9.88
C PRO A 74 -12.36 -2.67 11.02
N LEU A 75 -13.49 -2.07 10.71
CA LEU A 75 -14.64 -1.92 11.60
C LEU A 75 -15.82 -2.71 11.03
N PRO A 76 -16.04 -3.94 11.49
CA PRO A 76 -17.15 -4.78 11.01
C PRO A 76 -18.49 -4.26 11.53
N PHE A 77 -19.52 -4.34 10.70
CA PHE A 77 -20.91 -4.12 11.13
C PHE A 77 -21.46 -5.30 11.91
N LYS A 78 -22.61 -5.10 12.57
CA LYS A 78 -23.29 -6.14 13.37
C LYS A 78 -23.56 -7.44 12.59
N ASN A 79 -23.83 -7.33 11.28
CA ASN A 79 -24.05 -8.48 10.41
C ASN A 79 -22.79 -9.30 10.12
N LYS A 80 -21.61 -8.83 10.55
CA LYS A 80 -20.28 -9.47 10.36
C LYS A 80 -19.96 -9.81 8.89
N LYS A 81 -20.67 -9.22 7.93
CA LYS A 81 -20.47 -9.41 6.48
C LYS A 81 -20.07 -8.11 5.79
N ASP A 82 -20.44 -6.98 6.36
CA ASP A 82 -20.10 -5.65 5.90
C ASP A 82 -19.08 -5.02 6.82
N ALA A 83 -18.23 -4.14 6.30
CA ALA A 83 -17.22 -3.43 7.09
C ALA A 83 -16.86 -2.08 6.47
N ILE A 84 -16.39 -1.19 7.32
CA ILE A 84 -15.59 -0.04 6.91
C ILE A 84 -14.14 -0.34 7.29
N VAL A 85 -13.20 -0.02 6.38
CA VAL A 85 -11.77 -0.16 6.63
C VAL A 85 -11.11 1.21 6.47
N PHE A 86 -10.47 1.68 7.53
CA PHE A 86 -9.64 2.88 7.50
C PHE A 86 -8.19 2.46 7.28
N SER A 87 -7.54 3.03 6.27
CA SER A 87 -6.17 2.65 5.89
C SER A 87 -5.22 3.85 5.85
N PRO A 88 -5.09 4.65 6.95
CA PRO A 88 -4.18 5.78 6.95
C PRO A 88 -2.74 5.32 6.74
N TYR A 89 -2.01 6.10 5.95
CA TYR A 89 -0.59 5.87 5.76
C TYR A 89 0.19 7.18 5.63
N PHE A 90 1.48 7.08 5.94
CA PHE A 90 2.50 8.06 5.64
C PHE A 90 3.57 7.41 4.78
N GLU A 91 4.01 8.10 3.73
CA GLU A 91 5.14 7.70 2.91
C GLU A 91 6.12 8.85 2.75
N LYS A 92 7.40 8.52 2.67
CA LYS A 92 8.46 9.43 2.28
C LYS A 92 9.29 8.79 1.20
N TRP A 93 9.34 9.45 0.05
CA TRP A 93 10.21 9.10 -1.05
C TRP A 93 11.42 9.99 -1.06
N TRP A 94 12.52 9.43 -1.50
CA TRP A 94 13.74 10.19 -1.82
C TRP A 94 14.15 9.82 -3.22
N SER A 95 14.23 10.83 -4.08
CA SER A 95 14.83 10.73 -5.40
C SER A 95 16.16 11.49 -5.39
N GLN A 96 17.15 10.92 -6.02
CA GLN A 96 18.45 11.55 -6.23
C GLN A 96 18.91 11.25 -7.65
N ILE A 97 19.05 12.31 -8.44
CA ILE A 97 19.81 12.26 -9.68
C ILE A 97 21.26 12.48 -9.28
N ILE A 98 22.17 11.56 -9.69
CA ILE A 98 23.59 11.63 -9.31
C ILE A 98 24.14 13.02 -9.68
N TYR A 99 24.90 13.61 -8.76
CA TYR A 99 25.42 14.99 -8.73
C TYR A 99 24.40 16.07 -8.31
N ASN A 100 23.11 15.75 -8.11
CA ASN A 100 22.13 16.69 -7.59
C ASN A 100 21.78 16.40 -6.13
N PRO A 101 21.34 17.39 -5.35
CA PRO A 101 20.87 17.17 -4.00
C PRO A 101 19.73 16.16 -3.96
N ARG A 102 19.72 15.32 -2.94
CA ARG A 102 18.64 14.37 -2.66
C ARG A 102 17.35 15.14 -2.36
N GLN A 103 16.28 14.85 -3.08
CA GLN A 103 14.97 15.46 -2.90
C GLN A 103 14.04 14.54 -2.14
N GLY A 104 13.30 15.07 -1.19
CA GLY A 104 12.29 14.36 -0.43
C GLY A 104 10.88 14.66 -0.96
N HIS A 105 10.04 13.64 -0.98
CA HIS A 105 8.62 13.74 -1.34
C HIS A 105 7.81 13.02 -0.27
N TYR A 106 6.73 13.63 0.18
CA TYR A 106 5.91 13.14 1.28
C TYR A 106 4.50 12.85 0.81
N SER A 107 3.91 11.79 1.31
CA SER A 107 2.51 11.46 1.14
C SER A 107 1.87 11.18 2.50
N ILE A 108 0.77 11.85 2.79
CA ILE A 108 -0.11 11.53 3.91
C ILE A 108 -1.48 11.25 3.33
N ALA A 109 -2.04 10.10 3.59
CA ALA A 109 -3.32 9.73 3.00
C ALA A 109 -4.24 9.01 3.99
N LEU A 110 -5.52 9.14 3.74
CA LEU A 110 -6.59 8.43 4.43
C LEU A 110 -7.51 7.76 3.41
N PRO A 111 -7.20 6.54 2.96
CA PRO A 111 -8.15 5.69 2.29
C PRO A 111 -9.21 5.18 3.26
N VAL A 112 -10.47 5.26 2.85
CA VAL A 112 -11.61 4.67 3.56
C VAL A 112 -12.34 3.76 2.59
N SER A 113 -12.47 2.49 2.96
CA SER A 113 -13.15 1.50 2.12
C SER A 113 -14.41 1.00 2.82
N PHE A 114 -15.51 0.94 2.09
CA PHE A 114 -16.75 0.30 2.51
C PHE A 114 -16.89 -1.01 1.74
N ILE A 115 -17.03 -2.11 2.47
CA ILE A 115 -17.24 -3.46 1.92
C ILE A 115 -18.68 -3.88 2.19
N LYS A 116 -19.41 -4.22 1.14
CA LYS A 116 -20.77 -4.72 1.18
C LYS A 116 -20.86 -6.10 0.57
N SER A 117 -21.34 -7.06 1.32
CA SER A 117 -21.67 -8.40 0.84
C SER A 117 -23.18 -8.56 0.72
N PHE A 118 -23.64 -8.99 -0.43
CA PHE A 118 -25.09 -9.17 -0.64
C PHE A 118 -25.55 -10.52 -0.06
N PRO A 119 -26.58 -10.54 0.80
CA PRO A 119 -27.11 -11.78 1.39
C PRO A 119 -27.56 -12.75 0.29
N GLN A 120 -27.27 -14.04 0.49
CA GLN A 120 -27.63 -15.12 -0.44
C GLN A 120 -27.10 -14.96 -1.87
N SER A 121 -26.16 -14.03 -2.07
CA SER A 121 -25.53 -13.74 -3.36
C SER A 121 -24.02 -14.10 -3.33
N LYS A 122 -23.49 -14.39 -4.49
CA LYS A 122 -22.05 -14.57 -4.72
C LYS A 122 -21.31 -13.26 -4.96
N TRP A 123 -22.03 -12.13 -4.94
CA TRP A 123 -21.48 -10.81 -5.24
C TRP A 123 -21.16 -10.03 -3.97
N SER A 124 -20.12 -9.25 -4.04
CA SER A 124 -19.80 -8.20 -3.08
C SER A 124 -19.21 -6.99 -3.79
N ILE A 125 -19.30 -5.84 -3.16
CA ILE A 125 -18.75 -4.58 -3.68
C ILE A 125 -17.87 -3.94 -2.63
N LEU A 126 -16.75 -3.37 -3.09
CA LEU A 126 -15.89 -2.50 -2.32
C LEU A 126 -15.93 -1.11 -2.95
N LEU A 127 -16.28 -0.12 -2.15
CA LEU A 127 -16.21 1.30 -2.49
C LEU A 127 -15.07 1.91 -1.69
N ASN A 128 -14.12 2.54 -2.34
CA ASN A 128 -13.00 3.23 -1.70
C ASN A 128 -13.05 4.73 -2.03
N ALA A 129 -12.83 5.55 -1.02
CA ALA A 129 -12.55 6.96 -1.17
C ALA A 129 -11.21 7.27 -0.50
N THR A 130 -10.37 8.07 -1.15
CA THR A 130 -9.04 8.42 -0.66
C THR A 130 -8.83 9.92 -0.76
N ALA A 131 -8.46 10.54 0.36
CA ALA A 131 -7.90 11.89 0.39
C ALA A 131 -6.40 11.77 0.67
N ARG A 132 -5.58 12.52 -0.07
CA ARG A 132 -4.13 12.40 -0.02
C ARG A 132 -3.47 13.76 -0.19
N LEU A 133 -2.45 14.03 0.62
CA LEU A 133 -1.55 15.18 0.51
C LEU A 133 -0.20 14.68 0.03
N ASN A 134 0.20 15.07 -1.17
CA ASN A 134 1.47 14.69 -1.79
C ASN A 134 2.27 15.94 -2.11
N ASP A 135 3.38 16.15 -1.42
CA ASP A 135 4.21 17.35 -1.62
C ASP A 135 5.70 17.06 -1.35
N SER A 136 6.55 17.94 -1.84
CA SER A 136 7.98 17.98 -1.50
C SER A 136 8.23 18.56 -0.09
N SER A 137 7.24 19.22 0.52
CA SER A 137 7.30 19.79 1.87
C SER A 137 5.96 19.61 2.59
N ILE A 138 5.99 19.08 3.82
CA ILE A 138 4.79 18.91 4.66
C ILE A 138 4.12 20.25 5.02
N SER A 139 4.87 21.36 4.99
CA SER A 139 4.36 22.68 5.35
C SER A 139 3.47 23.32 4.29
N LYS A 140 3.51 22.85 3.05
CA LYS A 140 2.70 23.37 1.94
C LYS A 140 1.47 22.48 1.71
N ARG A 141 0.31 22.95 2.15
CA ARG A 141 -0.96 22.17 2.12
C ARG A 141 -1.73 22.27 0.79
N THR A 142 -1.11 22.67 -0.29
CA THR A 142 -1.83 23.06 -1.53
C THR A 142 -2.10 21.90 -2.49
N ASN A 143 -1.48 20.74 -2.29
CA ASN A 143 -1.52 19.64 -3.26
C ASN A 143 -2.36 18.45 -2.75
N MET A 144 -3.60 18.74 -2.37
CA MET A 144 -4.57 17.71 -2.02
C MET A 144 -5.07 17.00 -3.27
N GLN A 145 -5.02 15.69 -3.25
CA GLN A 145 -5.56 14.81 -4.28
C GLN A 145 -6.71 14.01 -3.68
N VAL A 146 -7.76 13.82 -4.46
CA VAL A 146 -8.93 13.02 -4.08
C VAL A 146 -9.18 12.00 -5.15
N GLY A 147 -9.43 10.79 -4.73
CA GLY A 147 -9.72 9.68 -5.63
C GLY A 147 -10.49 8.58 -4.96
N GLY A 148 -10.68 7.49 -5.67
CA GLY A 148 -11.36 6.33 -5.14
C GLY A 148 -11.38 5.17 -6.11
N ALA A 149 -12.00 4.08 -5.68
CA ALA A 149 -12.17 2.88 -6.49
C ALA A 149 -13.52 2.25 -6.24
N ILE A 150 -14.04 1.62 -7.26
CA ILE A 150 -15.16 0.69 -7.17
C ILE A 150 -14.64 -0.67 -7.62
N LEU A 151 -14.82 -1.69 -6.79
CA LEU A 151 -14.41 -3.05 -7.08
C LEU A 151 -15.56 -4.00 -6.80
N VAL A 152 -16.02 -4.70 -7.83
CA VAL A 152 -17.03 -5.74 -7.73
C VAL A 152 -16.33 -7.08 -7.68
N SER A 153 -16.74 -7.94 -6.76
CA SER A 153 -16.20 -9.29 -6.59
C SER A 153 -17.29 -10.33 -6.78
N TYR A 154 -16.95 -11.39 -7.51
CA TYR A 154 -17.82 -12.55 -7.75
C TYR A 154 -17.17 -13.82 -7.19
N LYS A 155 -17.78 -14.42 -6.18
CA LYS A 155 -17.34 -15.67 -5.56
C LYS A 155 -17.78 -16.85 -6.42
N ARG A 156 -16.88 -17.37 -7.26
CA ARG A 156 -17.16 -18.52 -8.11
C ARG A 156 -17.30 -19.82 -7.30
N THR A 157 -16.32 -20.04 -6.41
CA THR A 157 -16.30 -21.18 -5.46
C THR A 157 -15.92 -20.67 -4.06
N GLU A 158 -15.89 -21.57 -3.07
CA GLU A 158 -15.41 -21.22 -1.73
C GLU A 158 -13.95 -20.75 -1.72
N ASN A 159 -13.16 -21.18 -2.71
CA ASN A 159 -11.72 -20.92 -2.80
C ASN A 159 -11.36 -19.92 -3.90
N LEU A 160 -12.29 -19.46 -4.73
CA LEU A 160 -12.00 -18.62 -5.88
C LEU A 160 -13.02 -17.48 -6.01
N SER A 161 -12.50 -16.26 -6.01
CA SER A 161 -13.25 -15.04 -6.33
C SER A 161 -12.54 -14.23 -7.41
N TRP A 162 -13.29 -13.73 -8.37
CA TRP A 162 -12.85 -12.78 -9.37
C TRP A 162 -13.22 -11.36 -8.96
N LYS A 163 -12.43 -10.39 -9.37
CA LYS A 163 -12.66 -8.97 -9.07
C LYS A 163 -12.48 -8.14 -10.32
N LEU A 164 -13.40 -7.21 -10.55
CA LEU A 164 -13.32 -6.22 -11.63
C LEU A 164 -13.72 -4.85 -11.09
N GLY A 165 -13.08 -3.82 -11.58
CA GLY A 165 -13.36 -2.47 -11.10
C GLY A 165 -12.65 -1.37 -11.85
N ILE A 166 -12.71 -0.19 -11.26
CA ILE A 166 -12.08 1.01 -11.77
C ILE A 166 -11.54 1.84 -10.60
N TYR A 167 -10.37 2.41 -10.79
CA TYR A 167 -9.76 3.41 -9.91
C TYR A 167 -9.71 4.74 -10.64
N VAL A 168 -10.06 5.81 -9.95
CA VAL A 168 -9.97 7.18 -10.46
C VAL A 168 -9.33 8.04 -9.40
N ASN A 169 -8.37 8.89 -9.78
CA ASN A 169 -7.75 9.85 -8.90
C ASN A 169 -7.44 11.16 -9.64
N ASN A 170 -7.61 12.27 -8.93
CA ASN A 170 -7.19 13.59 -9.42
C ASN A 170 -5.71 13.79 -9.08
N GLU A 171 -4.83 13.33 -9.97
CA GLU A 171 -3.39 13.50 -9.84
C GLU A 171 -2.96 14.90 -10.26
N LEU A 172 -1.74 15.32 -9.86
CA LEU A 172 -1.22 16.65 -10.21
C LEU A 172 -0.94 16.80 -11.73
N PHE A 173 -0.85 15.68 -12.43
CA PHE A 173 -0.72 15.64 -13.90
C PHE A 173 -2.07 15.49 -14.64
N GLY A 174 -3.19 15.51 -13.93
CA GLY A 174 -4.54 15.36 -14.48
C GLY A 174 -5.30 14.17 -13.91
N VAL A 175 -6.50 13.95 -14.41
CA VAL A 175 -7.33 12.82 -14.00
C VAL A 175 -6.68 11.51 -14.43
N PHE A 176 -6.41 10.63 -13.48
CA PHE A 176 -5.84 9.32 -13.69
C PHE A 176 -6.92 8.26 -13.51
N VAL A 177 -7.15 7.48 -14.55
CA VAL A 177 -8.14 6.40 -14.58
C VAL A 177 -7.41 5.08 -14.83
N MET A 178 -7.73 4.05 -14.04
CA MET A 178 -7.10 2.74 -14.13
C MET A 178 -8.16 1.63 -14.02
N PRO A 179 -8.29 0.75 -15.01
CA PRO A 179 -9.09 -0.45 -14.87
C PRO A 179 -8.44 -1.40 -13.86
N LEU A 180 -9.27 -2.08 -13.09
CA LEU A 180 -8.84 -3.01 -12.04
C LEU A 180 -9.32 -4.42 -12.38
N ALA A 181 -8.43 -5.40 -12.31
CA ALA A 181 -8.76 -6.82 -12.42
C ALA A 181 -8.06 -7.59 -11.30
N GLY A 182 -8.78 -8.42 -10.59
CA GLY A 182 -8.23 -9.10 -9.43
C GLY A 182 -8.74 -10.52 -9.25
N ILE A 183 -8.07 -11.20 -8.34
CA ILE A 183 -8.36 -12.57 -7.98
C ILE A 183 -8.08 -12.78 -6.50
N ASP A 184 -8.90 -13.60 -5.83
CA ASP A 184 -8.54 -14.25 -4.58
C ASP A 184 -8.75 -15.74 -4.79
N TRP A 185 -7.65 -16.47 -4.83
CA TRP A 185 -7.67 -17.90 -5.11
C TRP A 185 -6.82 -18.66 -4.09
N LYS A 186 -7.48 -19.43 -3.24
CA LYS A 186 -6.84 -20.47 -2.45
C LYS A 186 -6.67 -21.72 -3.33
N ILE A 187 -5.50 -21.86 -3.96
CA ILE A 187 -5.19 -22.96 -4.89
C ILE A 187 -5.24 -24.29 -4.13
N ASN A 188 -4.60 -24.32 -2.95
CA ASN A 188 -4.64 -25.42 -1.99
C ASN A 188 -4.28 -24.92 -0.58
N GLU A 189 -4.03 -25.82 0.38
CA GLU A 189 -3.73 -25.46 1.77
C GLU A 189 -2.40 -24.68 1.94
N ARG A 190 -1.49 -24.77 0.96
CA ARG A 190 -0.20 -24.11 0.99
C ARG A 190 -0.06 -22.95 0.02
N ASN A 191 -0.91 -22.87 -1.00
CA ASN A 191 -0.73 -21.94 -2.11
C ASN A 191 -1.92 -21.00 -2.25
N ASN A 192 -1.65 -19.72 -2.26
CA ASN A 192 -2.64 -18.65 -2.47
C ASN A 192 -2.16 -17.71 -3.59
N LEU A 193 -3.10 -17.23 -4.42
CA LEU A 193 -2.89 -16.15 -5.37
C LEU A 193 -3.96 -15.09 -5.11
N PHE A 194 -3.57 -13.87 -4.78
CA PHE A 194 -4.53 -12.84 -4.42
C PHE A 194 -4.03 -11.44 -4.75
N GLY A 195 -4.97 -10.53 -4.97
CA GLY A 195 -4.68 -9.14 -5.22
C GLY A 195 -5.55 -8.52 -6.30
N VAL A 196 -5.19 -7.31 -6.72
CA VAL A 196 -5.88 -6.51 -7.74
C VAL A 196 -4.83 -5.80 -8.60
N LEU A 197 -4.73 -6.21 -9.86
CA LEU A 197 -3.88 -5.55 -10.84
C LEU A 197 -4.49 -4.22 -11.31
N PRO A 198 -3.65 -3.24 -11.65
CA PRO A 198 -2.20 -3.27 -11.59
C PRO A 198 -1.63 -2.92 -10.20
N GLY A 199 -2.48 -2.64 -9.20
CA GLY A 199 -2.03 -2.19 -7.89
C GLY A 199 -1.11 -3.19 -7.19
N ASN A 200 -1.59 -4.41 -6.97
CA ASN A 200 -0.81 -5.48 -6.33
C ASN A 200 -1.38 -6.84 -6.69
N LEU A 201 -0.50 -7.81 -7.01
CA LEU A 201 -0.83 -9.23 -7.14
C LEU A 201 0.24 -10.04 -6.43
N THR A 202 -0.18 -10.95 -5.55
CA THR A 202 0.72 -11.74 -4.71
C THR A 202 0.42 -13.22 -4.86
N TYR A 203 1.44 -14.01 -5.15
CA TYR A 203 1.46 -15.45 -4.95
C TYR A 203 2.18 -15.76 -3.65
N GLU A 204 1.58 -16.58 -2.80
CA GLU A 204 2.14 -17.01 -1.53
C GLU A 204 2.19 -18.53 -1.45
N HIS A 205 3.35 -19.06 -1.02
CA HIS A 205 3.53 -20.47 -0.65
C HIS A 205 3.88 -20.60 0.83
N LYS A 206 3.14 -21.44 1.54
CA LYS A 206 3.38 -21.76 2.94
C LYS A 206 4.35 -22.95 3.06
N ILE A 207 5.52 -22.72 3.62
CA ILE A 207 6.45 -23.79 4.00
C ILE A 207 5.95 -24.45 5.30
N ASN A 208 5.75 -23.60 6.34
CA ASN A 208 5.23 -23.99 7.64
C ASN A 208 4.58 -22.75 8.32
N GLU A 209 4.25 -22.80 9.63
CA GLU A 209 3.60 -21.68 10.33
C GLU A 209 4.52 -20.46 10.51
N HIS A 210 5.83 -20.62 10.39
CA HIS A 210 6.82 -19.54 10.59
C HIS A 210 7.35 -18.98 9.28
N PHE A 211 7.32 -19.76 8.19
CA PHE A 211 7.94 -19.38 6.92
C PHE A 211 6.98 -19.47 5.75
N TYR A 212 6.89 -18.37 5.01
CA TYR A 212 6.16 -18.26 3.75
C TYR A 212 7.05 -17.56 2.74
N TYR A 213 6.98 -17.97 1.48
CA TYR A 213 7.65 -17.28 0.39
C TYR A 213 6.70 -17.09 -0.78
N GLY A 214 7.07 -16.23 -1.70
CA GLY A 214 6.24 -16.02 -2.87
C GLY A 214 6.81 -14.98 -3.81
N ALA A 215 5.94 -14.57 -4.72
CA ALA A 215 6.22 -13.52 -5.68
C ALA A 215 5.13 -12.47 -5.60
N ASN A 216 5.49 -11.21 -5.85
CA ASN A 216 4.49 -10.17 -6.01
C ASN A 216 4.82 -9.24 -7.17
N PHE A 217 3.78 -8.63 -7.70
CA PHE A 217 3.83 -7.51 -8.62
C PHE A 217 3.14 -6.31 -8.00
N ARG A 218 3.72 -5.11 -8.17
CA ARG A 218 3.11 -3.84 -7.77
C ARG A 218 3.38 -2.78 -8.82
N ALA A 219 2.34 -2.07 -9.24
CA ALA A 219 2.49 -0.85 -10.00
C ALA A 219 2.37 0.36 -9.06
N ILE A 220 3.31 1.26 -9.14
CA ILE A 220 3.37 2.49 -8.35
C ILE A 220 3.36 3.65 -9.32
N THR A 221 2.35 4.51 -9.21
CA THR A 221 2.26 5.80 -9.90
C THR A 221 1.82 6.83 -8.89
N ASN A 222 2.71 7.77 -8.59
CA ASN A 222 2.43 8.87 -7.66
C ASN A 222 2.96 10.18 -8.20
N SER A 223 2.21 11.27 -7.94
CA SER A 223 2.66 12.63 -8.20
C SER A 223 2.75 13.45 -6.93
N TYR A 224 3.79 14.26 -6.84
CA TYR A 224 4.13 15.08 -5.67
C TYR A 224 4.31 16.52 -6.09
N GLY A 225 3.68 17.46 -5.38
CA GLY A 225 3.85 18.88 -5.62
C GLY A 225 5.28 19.35 -5.34
N ASN A 226 5.69 20.37 -6.06
CA ASN A 226 6.88 21.15 -5.79
C ASN A 226 6.55 22.65 -5.91
N MET A 227 7.54 23.55 -5.80
CA MET A 227 7.31 24.99 -5.82
C MET A 227 6.70 25.49 -7.14
N THR A 228 6.96 24.81 -8.26
CA THR A 228 6.60 25.28 -9.60
C THR A 228 5.67 24.35 -10.36
N GLY A 229 5.44 23.14 -9.84
CA GLY A 229 4.66 22.11 -10.54
C GLY A 229 4.60 20.79 -9.78
N TYR A 230 4.96 19.71 -10.44
CA TYR A 230 4.93 18.37 -9.84
C TYR A 230 6.11 17.49 -10.28
N TRP A 231 6.41 16.51 -9.42
CA TRP A 231 7.17 15.31 -9.73
C TRP A 231 6.22 14.13 -9.86
N ARG A 232 6.42 13.27 -10.86
CA ARG A 232 5.73 12.00 -11.02
C ARG A 232 6.73 10.87 -11.07
N ILE A 233 6.48 9.84 -10.27
CA ILE A 233 7.26 8.62 -10.21
C ILE A 233 6.36 7.48 -10.70
N ASP A 234 6.79 6.78 -11.75
CA ASP A 234 6.22 5.52 -12.19
C ASP A 234 7.26 4.43 -11.93
N GLU A 235 6.91 3.41 -11.16
CA GLU A 235 7.78 2.29 -10.84
C GLU A 235 6.93 1.02 -10.69
N ASN A 236 7.20 0.01 -11.49
CA ASN A 236 6.56 -1.29 -11.38
C ASN A 236 7.56 -2.27 -10.79
N GLN A 237 7.19 -2.97 -9.76
CA GLN A 237 8.06 -3.87 -9.01
C GLN A 237 7.58 -5.30 -9.17
N LEU A 238 8.47 -6.19 -9.63
CA LEU A 238 8.27 -7.63 -9.66
C LEU A 238 9.33 -8.26 -8.76
N GLY A 239 8.93 -8.91 -7.68
CA GLY A 239 9.84 -9.42 -6.66
C GLY A 239 9.48 -10.78 -6.09
N LEU A 240 10.51 -11.43 -5.54
CA LEU A 240 10.40 -12.61 -4.71
C LEU A 240 10.54 -12.19 -3.25
N TYR A 241 9.77 -12.77 -2.36
CA TYR A 241 9.81 -12.44 -0.95
C TYR A 241 9.85 -13.67 -0.05
N LEU A 242 10.34 -13.44 1.16
CA LEU A 242 10.31 -14.36 2.29
C LEU A 242 9.66 -13.65 3.49
N ASP A 243 8.63 -14.24 4.03
CA ASP A 243 8.00 -13.85 5.30
C ASP A 243 8.47 -14.78 6.41
N THR A 244 9.02 -14.20 7.46
CA THR A 244 9.45 -14.91 8.68
C THR A 244 8.62 -14.44 9.86
N TYR A 245 7.87 -15.34 10.49
CA TYR A 245 7.05 -15.06 11.65
C TYR A 245 7.82 -15.35 12.95
N PHE A 246 8.03 -14.31 13.77
CA PHE A 246 8.61 -14.46 15.12
C PHE A 246 7.61 -15.02 16.12
N ASN A 247 6.32 -14.75 15.88
CA ASN A 247 5.18 -15.32 16.60
C ASN A 247 3.97 -15.35 15.66
N LYS A 248 2.76 -15.62 16.19
CA LYS A 248 1.54 -15.73 15.36
C LYS A 248 1.21 -14.48 14.51
N ASN A 249 1.71 -13.31 14.91
CA ASN A 249 1.26 -12.04 14.31
C ASN A 249 2.39 -11.15 13.83
N PHE A 250 3.60 -11.22 14.39
CA PHE A 250 4.71 -10.38 13.95
C PHE A 250 5.49 -11.05 12.83
N VAL A 251 5.61 -10.38 11.70
CA VAL A 251 6.27 -10.86 10.51
C VAL A 251 7.35 -9.89 10.04
N LEU A 252 8.50 -10.44 9.71
CA LEU A 252 9.55 -9.79 8.92
C LEU A 252 9.40 -10.23 7.47
N ASN A 253 9.24 -9.30 6.57
CA ASN A 253 9.20 -9.52 5.13
C ASN A 253 10.50 -9.01 4.50
N LEU A 254 11.22 -9.88 3.84
CA LEU A 254 12.38 -9.58 3.01
C LEU A 254 11.98 -9.81 1.56
N GLU A 255 12.24 -8.83 0.71
CA GLU A 255 11.92 -8.94 -0.71
C GLU A 255 13.05 -8.38 -1.56
N ALA A 256 13.36 -9.08 -2.63
CA ALA A 256 14.27 -8.65 -3.67
C ALA A 256 13.60 -8.85 -5.03
N GLY A 257 13.83 -7.93 -5.95
CA GLY A 257 13.19 -8.01 -7.25
C GLY A 257 13.72 -6.99 -8.24
N HIS A 258 12.99 -6.87 -9.33
CA HIS A 258 13.32 -6.00 -10.44
C HIS A 258 12.25 -4.93 -10.61
N SER A 259 12.66 -3.67 -10.63
CA SER A 259 11.81 -2.54 -10.98
C SER A 259 11.85 -2.35 -12.49
N VAL A 260 10.68 -2.36 -13.14
CA VAL A 260 10.54 -2.31 -14.60
C VAL A 260 9.64 -1.15 -15.04
N LEU A 261 9.74 -0.76 -16.31
CA LEU A 261 8.94 0.31 -16.92
C LEU A 261 8.99 1.61 -16.12
N ARG A 262 10.16 1.93 -15.64
CA ARG A 262 10.40 3.06 -14.72
C ARG A 262 10.43 4.38 -15.49
N LYS A 263 9.78 5.39 -14.92
CA LYS A 263 9.81 6.76 -15.44
C LYS A 263 9.87 7.79 -14.33
N LEU A 264 10.58 8.85 -14.58
CA LEU A 264 10.61 10.05 -13.77
C LEU A 264 10.16 11.24 -14.64
N ARG A 265 9.09 11.92 -14.20
CA ARG A 265 8.51 13.03 -14.96
C ARG A 265 8.39 14.25 -14.09
N THR A 266 8.48 15.42 -14.71
CA THR A 266 8.10 16.68 -14.09
C THR A 266 7.13 17.42 -14.99
N GLY A 267 6.37 18.32 -14.41
CA GLY A 267 5.41 19.12 -15.18
C GLY A 267 4.81 20.26 -14.37
N ILE A 268 4.01 21.05 -15.05
CA ILE A 268 3.24 22.18 -14.49
C ILE A 268 1.80 21.96 -14.90
N LYS A 269 0.87 21.88 -13.93
CA LYS A 269 -0.58 21.72 -14.20
C LYS A 269 -0.88 20.86 -15.43
N ASN A 270 -1.21 19.64 -15.35
CA ASN A 270 -1.64 18.76 -16.44
C ASN A 270 -0.67 18.66 -17.66
N THR A 271 0.45 19.38 -17.64
CA THR A 271 1.44 19.40 -18.75
C THR A 271 2.74 18.80 -18.28
N THR A 272 3.21 17.74 -18.94
CA THR A 272 4.53 17.16 -18.68
C THR A 272 5.59 17.98 -19.41
N THR A 273 6.56 18.52 -18.66
CA THR A 273 7.67 19.31 -19.20
C THR A 273 8.94 18.48 -19.37
N TYR A 274 9.05 17.36 -18.64
CA TYR A 274 10.18 16.45 -18.72
C TYR A 274 9.68 15.02 -18.53
N ASP A 275 10.06 14.11 -19.41
CA ASP A 275 9.76 12.67 -19.35
C ASP A 275 11.04 11.86 -19.57
N ALA A 276 11.57 11.28 -18.53
CA ALA A 276 12.75 10.44 -18.59
C ALA A 276 12.42 8.99 -18.27
N LYS A 277 12.80 8.09 -19.17
CA LYS A 277 12.87 6.67 -18.88
C LYS A 277 14.06 6.41 -17.96
N VAL A 278 13.87 5.63 -16.93
CA VAL A 278 14.90 5.14 -16.03
C VAL A 278 15.12 3.67 -16.37
N ASN A 279 16.38 3.25 -16.47
CA ASN A 279 16.70 1.83 -16.71
C ASN A 279 16.05 0.94 -15.64
N ASP A 280 15.63 -0.21 -16.06
CA ASP A 280 15.21 -1.27 -15.16
C ASP A 280 16.36 -1.64 -14.21
N ASN A 281 16.05 -1.91 -12.95
CA ASN A 281 17.06 -2.19 -11.94
C ASN A 281 16.52 -3.03 -10.79
N LEU A 282 17.43 -3.62 -10.04
CA LEU A 282 17.09 -4.33 -8.82
C LEU A 282 16.50 -3.39 -7.77
N TYR A 283 15.68 -3.93 -6.90
CA TYR A 283 15.27 -3.30 -5.65
C TYR A 283 15.31 -4.30 -4.50
N PHE A 284 15.43 -3.77 -3.29
CA PHE A 284 15.37 -4.53 -2.05
C PHE A 284 14.38 -3.87 -1.12
N LYS A 285 13.53 -4.68 -0.48
CA LYS A 285 12.54 -4.23 0.49
C LYS A 285 12.69 -4.99 1.79
N LEU A 286 12.60 -4.26 2.88
CA LEU A 286 12.48 -4.75 4.25
C LEU A 286 11.16 -4.23 4.80
N ALA A 287 10.34 -5.11 5.39
CA ALA A 287 9.15 -4.68 6.10
C ALA A 287 8.94 -5.46 7.40
N LEU A 288 8.39 -4.76 8.39
CA LEU A 288 7.88 -5.33 9.63
C LEU A 288 6.39 -5.11 9.68
N ALA A 289 5.62 -6.13 9.97
CA ALA A 289 4.17 -6.02 10.07
C ALA A 289 3.60 -6.75 11.30
N TYR A 290 2.53 -6.18 11.83
CA TYR A 290 1.59 -6.92 12.67
C TYR A 290 0.49 -7.44 11.76
N ARG A 291 0.48 -8.75 11.53
CA ARG A 291 -0.35 -9.44 10.55
C ARG A 291 -1.30 -10.41 11.21
N VAL A 292 -2.56 -10.34 10.83
CA VAL A 292 -3.58 -11.31 11.24
C VAL A 292 -3.86 -12.24 10.08
N ARG A 293 -3.61 -13.54 10.28
CA ARG A 293 -3.94 -14.58 9.30
C ARG A 293 -5.36 -15.09 9.54
N PHE A 294 -6.10 -15.26 8.46
CA PHE A 294 -7.45 -15.81 8.50
C PHE A 294 -7.37 -17.32 8.30
N SER A 295 -7.52 -18.07 9.39
CA SER A 295 -7.70 -19.50 9.30
C SER A 295 -9.13 -19.80 8.86
N LYS A 296 -9.33 -20.51 7.76
CA LYS A 296 -10.63 -21.15 7.52
C LYS A 296 -10.77 -22.27 8.56
N ARG A 297 -11.79 -22.18 9.40
CA ARG A 297 -12.32 -23.34 10.13
C ARG A 297 -13.08 -24.23 9.18
#